data_5da09b438f71ca0c07a45f711c59d723
#
_entry.id   5da09b438f71ca0c07a45f711c59d723
#
_cell.length_a   1.000
_cell.length_b   1.000
_cell.length_c   1.000
_cell.angle_alpha   90.00
_cell.angle_beta   90.00
_cell.angle_gamma   90.00
#
_symmetry.space_group_name_H-M   'P 1'
#
loop_
_entity.id
_entity.type
_entity.pdbx_description
1 polymer ?
#
loop_
_entity_poly.entity_id
_entity_poly.type
_entity_poly.pdbx_seq_one_letter_code
_entity_poly.pdbx_strand_id
1 'polypeptide(L)'
;DLHAVTTAFKTLYPGKWISTGISKGGQTSLLYRVFFPDDVDVSVPYVAPLCYAREDGRHEPFLRRVGTEADRKKIEDFQLEVLKRKARLLPRFEKMCTEKNYTFRAPLEEIYDFCVLEYSFSIWQWGTDIRSIPETSASDDTLLDHLLAISGPSYFIVDSPTLSFFVQAARELGYYGYDIAPFK
;
A
#
# COMPACT_ATOMS: atom_id res chain seq x y z
N ASP A 1 15.46 12.28 16.66
CA ASP A 1 14.41 12.33 17.69
C ASP A 1 14.33 11.04 18.52
N LEU A 2 14.23 9.83 17.90
CA LEU A 2 14.16 8.56 18.64
C LEU A 2 15.35 8.36 19.60
N HIS A 3 16.56 8.63 19.17
CA HIS A 3 17.76 8.56 20.02
C HIS A 3 17.63 9.43 21.27
N ALA A 4 17.23 10.69 21.12
CA ALA A 4 17.06 11.60 22.26
C ALA A 4 15.97 11.11 23.23
N VAL A 5 14.87 10.59 22.70
CA VAL A 5 13.79 10.02 23.52
C VAL A 5 14.30 8.79 24.27
N THR A 6 14.95 7.85 23.57
CA THR A 6 15.51 6.63 24.19
C THR A 6 16.51 6.98 25.27
N THR A 7 17.43 7.90 25.01
CA THR A 7 18.44 8.35 26.00
C THR A 7 17.77 8.90 27.27
N ALA A 8 16.74 9.77 27.09
CA ALA A 8 16.02 10.31 28.23
C ALA A 8 15.30 9.22 29.04
N PHE A 9 14.61 8.30 28.38
CA PHE A 9 13.84 7.25 29.05
C PHE A 9 14.73 6.18 29.69
N LYS A 10 15.93 5.92 29.19
CA LYS A 10 16.89 5.01 29.82
C LYS A 10 17.31 5.44 31.22
N THR A 11 17.23 6.72 31.55
CA THR A 11 17.48 7.21 32.89
C THR A 11 16.39 6.82 33.88
N LEU A 12 15.17 6.59 33.40
CA LEU A 12 14.00 6.23 34.21
C LEU A 12 13.74 4.72 34.22
N TYR A 13 14.05 4.07 33.10
CA TYR A 13 13.77 2.63 32.89
C TYR A 13 15.09 1.87 32.63
N PRO A 14 15.85 1.53 33.66
CA PRO A 14 17.04 0.71 33.51
C PRO A 14 16.65 -0.72 33.15
N GLY A 15 17.28 -1.30 32.17
CA GLY A 15 17.00 -2.68 31.74
C GLY A 15 17.23 -2.87 30.26
N LYS A 16 16.69 -3.96 29.73
CA LYS A 16 16.81 -4.30 28.30
C LYS A 16 15.79 -3.53 27.45
N TRP A 17 16.27 -2.99 26.36
CA TRP A 17 15.47 -2.22 25.41
C TRP A 17 15.30 -2.97 24.11
N ILE A 18 14.07 -3.00 23.61
CA ILE A 18 13.72 -3.65 22.34
C ILE A 18 13.09 -2.61 21.44
N SER A 19 13.63 -2.47 20.23
CA SER A 19 12.94 -1.72 19.15
C SER A 19 12.14 -2.68 18.29
N THR A 20 10.92 -2.30 17.98
CA THR A 20 10.06 -3.08 17.09
C THR A 20 9.21 -2.16 16.22
N GLY A 21 8.71 -2.70 15.13
CA GLY A 21 7.80 -1.99 14.23
C GLY A 21 7.39 -2.86 13.06
N ILE A 22 6.30 -2.48 12.42
CA ILE A 22 5.71 -3.19 11.28
C ILE A 22 5.82 -2.31 10.03
N SER A 23 6.12 -2.88 8.88
CA SER A 23 6.21 -2.18 7.60
C SER A 23 7.20 -1.00 7.69
N LYS A 24 6.77 0.23 7.47
CA LYS A 24 7.58 1.44 7.67
C LYS A 24 8.17 1.53 9.08
N GLY A 25 7.43 1.11 10.11
CA GLY A 25 7.94 1.03 11.49
C GLY A 25 9.06 0.02 11.63
N GLY A 26 8.97 -1.13 10.96
CA GLY A 26 10.05 -2.12 10.87
C GLY A 26 11.29 -1.56 10.17
N GLN A 27 11.12 -0.84 9.09
CA GLN A 27 12.19 -0.11 8.39
C GLN A 27 12.85 0.92 9.32
N THR A 28 12.05 1.69 10.06
CA THR A 28 12.55 2.63 11.07
C THR A 28 13.36 1.92 12.14
N SER A 29 12.90 0.77 12.63
CA SER A 29 13.62 -0.05 13.62
C SER A 29 14.98 -0.53 13.10
N LEU A 30 15.07 -0.94 11.82
CA LEU A 30 16.33 -1.31 11.18
C LEU A 30 17.28 -0.13 11.08
N LEU A 31 16.83 1.00 10.54
CA LEU A 31 17.65 2.21 10.42
C LEU A 31 18.09 2.72 11.78
N TYR A 32 17.21 2.70 12.77
CA TYR A 32 17.55 3.08 14.12
C TYR A 32 18.68 2.23 14.69
N ARG A 33 18.65 0.92 14.50
CA ARG A 33 19.72 0.01 14.92
C ARG A 33 21.04 0.29 14.21
N VAL A 34 21.00 0.68 12.94
CA VAL A 34 22.22 1.00 12.16
C VAL A 34 22.87 2.30 12.66
N PHE A 35 22.08 3.34 12.90
CA PHE A 35 22.60 4.65 13.29
C PHE A 35 22.88 4.77 14.78
N PHE A 36 22.18 4.02 15.62
CA PHE A 36 22.31 4.06 17.08
C PHE A 36 22.36 2.64 17.66
N PRO A 37 23.46 1.91 17.40
CA PRO A 37 23.56 0.49 17.72
C PRO A 37 23.45 0.17 19.21
N ASP A 38 23.83 1.13 20.07
CA ASP A 38 23.85 0.96 21.54
C ASP A 38 22.56 1.42 22.22
N ASP A 39 21.61 1.96 21.46
CA ASP A 39 20.35 2.45 22.02
C ASP A 39 19.38 1.33 22.39
N VAL A 40 19.49 0.17 21.74
CA VAL A 40 18.63 -0.97 22.01
C VAL A 40 19.42 -2.28 22.03
N ASP A 41 19.02 -3.19 22.89
CA ASP A 41 19.65 -4.53 22.98
C ASP A 41 19.21 -5.43 21.83
N VAL A 42 17.93 -5.33 21.44
CA VAL A 42 17.32 -6.17 20.39
C VAL A 42 16.49 -5.31 19.44
N SER A 43 16.51 -5.65 18.16
CA SER A 43 15.61 -5.07 17.15
C SER A 43 14.79 -6.18 16.50
N VAL A 44 13.47 -6.01 16.46
CA VAL A 44 12.51 -6.97 15.89
C VAL A 44 11.69 -6.27 14.81
N PRO A 45 12.24 -6.11 13.60
CA PRO A 45 11.52 -5.50 12.49
C PRO A 45 10.58 -6.51 11.82
N TYR A 46 9.30 -6.22 11.78
CA TYR A 46 8.31 -7.04 11.06
C TYR A 46 8.05 -6.48 9.67
N VAL A 47 8.13 -7.35 8.65
CA VAL A 47 7.82 -7.02 7.25
C VAL A 47 8.39 -5.66 6.80
N ALA A 48 9.63 -5.41 7.17
CA ALA A 48 10.34 -4.17 6.93
C ALA A 48 10.86 -4.12 5.49
N PRO A 49 10.27 -3.31 4.58
CA PRO A 49 10.74 -3.24 3.20
C PRO A 49 12.05 -2.46 3.12
N LEU A 50 13.06 -3.03 2.47
CA LEU A 50 14.28 -2.33 2.10
C LEU A 50 14.31 -2.17 0.58
N CYS A 51 13.89 -1.01 0.11
CA CYS A 51 13.89 -0.71 -1.31
C CYS A 51 15.30 -0.33 -1.78
N TYR A 52 15.67 -0.74 -3.00
CA TYR A 52 16.97 -0.45 -3.61
C TYR A 52 16.92 0.74 -4.58
N ALA A 53 15.70 1.20 -4.89
CA ALA A 53 15.46 2.34 -5.76
C ALA A 53 14.18 3.07 -5.32
N ARG A 54 13.93 4.25 -5.90
CA ARG A 54 12.70 4.99 -5.67
C ARG A 54 11.48 4.15 -6.03
N GLU A 55 11.54 3.44 -7.16
CA GLU A 55 10.60 2.41 -7.57
C GLU A 55 11.34 1.08 -7.60
N ASP A 56 11.05 0.22 -6.61
CA ASP A 56 11.73 -1.06 -6.50
C ASP A 56 11.09 -2.11 -7.41
N GLY A 57 11.77 -2.42 -8.50
CA GLY A 57 11.30 -3.36 -9.51
C GLY A 57 11.19 -4.83 -9.09
N ARG A 58 11.54 -5.19 -7.85
CA ARG A 58 11.44 -6.58 -7.36
C ARG A 58 10.01 -7.01 -7.02
N HIS A 59 9.10 -6.07 -6.84
CA HIS A 59 7.69 -6.36 -6.52
C HIS A 59 6.98 -7.02 -7.70
N GLU A 60 7.18 -6.55 -8.93
CA GLU A 60 6.56 -7.13 -10.11
C GLU A 60 6.90 -8.61 -10.36
N PRO A 61 8.18 -9.03 -10.32
CA PRO A 61 8.52 -10.45 -10.39
C PRO A 61 7.91 -11.31 -9.26
N PHE A 62 7.64 -10.72 -8.10
CA PHE A 62 6.93 -11.40 -7.02
C PHE A 62 5.45 -11.57 -7.39
N LEU A 63 4.76 -10.52 -7.81
CA LEU A 63 3.35 -10.56 -8.21
C LEU A 63 3.09 -11.55 -9.35
N ARG A 64 4.05 -11.73 -10.26
CA ARG A 64 3.98 -12.71 -11.35
C ARG A 64 4.11 -14.17 -10.89
N ARG A 65 4.47 -14.43 -9.63
CA ARG A 65 4.71 -15.78 -9.10
C ARG A 65 3.89 -16.14 -7.86
N VAL A 66 3.33 -15.15 -7.17
CA VAL A 66 2.52 -15.36 -5.96
C VAL A 66 1.21 -16.07 -6.30
N GLY A 67 0.76 -16.99 -5.45
CA GLY A 67 -0.44 -17.78 -5.66
C GLY A 67 -0.36 -18.73 -6.87
N THR A 68 -1.49 -19.16 -7.34
CA THR A 68 -1.60 -19.96 -8.58
C THR A 68 -1.72 -19.07 -9.83
N GLU A 69 -1.52 -19.64 -11.00
CA GLU A 69 -1.77 -18.93 -12.26
C GLU A 69 -3.23 -18.50 -12.40
N ALA A 70 -4.16 -19.36 -11.96
CA ALA A 70 -5.59 -19.06 -11.97
C ALA A 70 -5.93 -17.87 -11.05
N ASP A 71 -5.29 -17.78 -9.87
CA ASP A 71 -5.48 -16.66 -8.96
C ASP A 71 -5.02 -15.33 -9.60
N ARG A 72 -3.83 -15.33 -10.19
CA ARG A 72 -3.27 -14.15 -10.86
C ARG A 72 -4.13 -13.71 -12.04
N LYS A 73 -4.58 -14.69 -12.84
CA LYS A 73 -5.48 -14.40 -13.96
C LYS A 73 -6.80 -13.82 -13.48
N LYS A 74 -7.38 -14.33 -12.40
CA LYS A 74 -8.64 -13.79 -11.85
C LYS A 74 -8.48 -12.34 -11.38
N ILE A 75 -7.33 -12.01 -10.77
CA ILE A 75 -7.00 -10.63 -10.37
C ILE A 75 -6.88 -9.74 -11.60
N GLU A 76 -6.12 -10.14 -12.61
CA GLU A 76 -5.92 -9.39 -13.84
C GLU A 76 -7.24 -9.18 -14.61
N ASP A 77 -8.04 -10.24 -14.78
CA ASP A 77 -9.35 -10.16 -15.45
C ASP A 77 -10.28 -9.17 -14.74
N PHE A 78 -10.28 -9.14 -13.42
CA PHE A 78 -11.04 -8.16 -12.64
C PHE A 78 -10.54 -6.73 -12.88
N GLN A 79 -9.21 -6.49 -12.81
CA GLN A 79 -8.63 -5.16 -13.05
C GLN A 79 -8.95 -4.66 -14.46
N LEU A 80 -8.80 -5.53 -15.47
CA LEU A 80 -9.13 -5.20 -16.85
C LEU A 80 -10.61 -4.88 -17.03
N GLU A 81 -11.51 -5.62 -16.38
CA GLU A 81 -12.96 -5.38 -16.51
C GLU A 81 -13.37 -4.06 -15.84
N VAL A 82 -12.84 -3.71 -14.66
CA VAL A 82 -13.15 -2.42 -14.04
C VAL A 82 -12.58 -1.24 -14.82
N LEU A 83 -11.41 -1.39 -15.46
CA LEU A 83 -10.87 -0.39 -16.39
C LEU A 83 -11.75 -0.24 -17.65
N LYS A 84 -12.12 -1.34 -18.27
CA LYS A 84 -13.02 -1.36 -19.43
C LYS A 84 -14.35 -0.67 -19.15
N ARG A 85 -14.87 -0.82 -17.93
CA ARG A 85 -16.10 -0.18 -17.47
C ARG A 85 -15.90 1.21 -16.86
N LYS A 86 -14.71 1.77 -16.88
CA LYS A 86 -14.37 3.05 -16.23
C LYS A 86 -15.40 4.14 -16.49
N ALA A 87 -15.80 4.33 -17.75
CA ALA A 87 -16.78 5.36 -18.12
C ALA A 87 -18.15 5.23 -17.38
N ARG A 88 -18.54 4.02 -16.99
CA ARG A 88 -19.78 3.75 -16.24
C ARG A 88 -19.56 3.77 -14.74
N LEU A 89 -18.38 3.37 -14.27
CA LEU A 89 -18.05 3.25 -12.86
C LEU A 89 -17.61 4.61 -12.25
N LEU A 90 -16.95 5.45 -13.04
CA LEU A 90 -16.40 6.72 -12.59
C LEU A 90 -17.44 7.66 -11.95
N PRO A 91 -18.66 7.86 -12.50
CA PRO A 91 -19.67 8.70 -11.85
C PRO A 91 -20.10 8.20 -10.46
N ARG A 92 -20.12 6.89 -10.25
CA ARG A 92 -20.42 6.27 -8.95
C ARG A 92 -19.26 6.43 -7.98
N PHE A 93 -18.04 6.28 -8.47
CA PHE A 93 -16.82 6.54 -7.71
C PHE A 93 -16.76 7.99 -7.23
N GLU A 94 -17.04 8.94 -8.12
CA GLU A 94 -17.13 10.38 -7.81
C GLU A 94 -18.18 10.67 -6.74
N LYS A 95 -19.37 10.10 -6.88
CA LYS A 95 -20.45 10.24 -5.89
C LYS A 95 -19.99 9.77 -4.51
N MET A 96 -19.38 8.58 -4.43
CA MET A 96 -18.85 8.04 -3.17
C MET A 96 -17.77 8.94 -2.57
N CYS A 97 -16.84 9.44 -3.38
CA CYS A 97 -15.80 10.35 -2.92
C CYS A 97 -16.40 11.66 -2.35
N THR A 98 -17.42 12.19 -3.03
CA THR A 98 -18.14 13.40 -2.59
C THR A 98 -18.87 13.17 -1.27
N GLU A 99 -19.60 12.07 -1.14
CA GLU A 99 -20.31 11.70 0.11
C GLU A 99 -19.36 11.51 1.30
N LYS A 100 -18.13 11.07 1.05
CA LYS A 100 -17.09 10.92 2.07
C LYS A 100 -16.25 12.19 2.27
N ASN A 101 -16.54 13.26 1.56
CA ASN A 101 -15.77 14.51 1.56
C ASN A 101 -14.28 14.31 1.23
N TYR A 102 -13.97 13.37 0.33
CA TYR A 102 -12.61 13.13 -0.11
C TYR A 102 -12.17 14.21 -1.11
N THR A 103 -11.00 14.78 -0.89
CA THR A 103 -10.34 15.71 -1.79
C THR A 103 -8.98 15.16 -2.19
N PHE A 104 -8.61 15.35 -3.46
CA PHE A 104 -7.39 14.79 -4.03
C PHE A 104 -6.54 15.91 -4.67
N ARG A 105 -5.24 15.65 -4.80
CA ARG A 105 -4.30 16.53 -5.53
C ARG A 105 -4.21 16.18 -7.02
N ALA A 106 -4.57 14.97 -7.38
CA ALA A 106 -4.62 14.49 -8.76
C ALA A 106 -6.07 14.47 -9.29
N PRO A 107 -6.28 14.48 -10.61
CA PRO A 107 -7.59 14.29 -11.20
C PRO A 107 -8.26 13.00 -10.71
N LEU A 108 -9.58 13.02 -10.56
CA LEU A 108 -10.34 11.88 -10.03
C LEU A 108 -10.17 10.61 -10.88
N GLU A 109 -10.04 10.77 -12.18
CA GLU A 109 -9.79 9.66 -13.10
C GLU A 109 -8.45 8.96 -12.83
N GLU A 110 -7.41 9.73 -12.48
CA GLU A 110 -6.11 9.17 -12.10
C GLU A 110 -6.19 8.45 -10.76
N ILE A 111 -6.94 9.00 -9.80
CA ILE A 111 -7.18 8.33 -8.51
C ILE A 111 -7.89 6.98 -8.72
N TYR A 112 -8.88 6.94 -9.62
CA TYR A 112 -9.53 5.68 -9.98
C TYR A 112 -8.53 4.67 -10.56
N ASP A 113 -7.69 5.10 -11.49
CA ASP A 113 -6.66 4.25 -12.10
C ASP A 113 -5.66 3.75 -11.03
N PHE A 114 -5.24 4.59 -10.10
CA PHE A 114 -4.40 4.17 -8.98
C PHE A 114 -5.09 3.12 -8.10
N CYS A 115 -6.38 3.25 -7.81
CA CYS A 115 -7.11 2.21 -7.08
C CYS A 115 -7.09 0.87 -7.83
N VAL A 116 -7.23 0.89 -9.15
CA VAL A 116 -7.17 -0.33 -9.97
C VAL A 116 -5.76 -0.93 -9.99
N LEU A 117 -4.72 -0.11 -10.15
CA LEU A 117 -3.33 -0.57 -10.16
C LEU A 117 -2.90 -1.12 -8.80
N GLU A 118 -3.34 -0.50 -7.71
CA GLU A 118 -3.05 -0.93 -6.33
C GLU A 118 -3.75 -2.26 -5.97
N TYR A 119 -4.81 -2.63 -6.67
CA TYR A 119 -5.63 -3.78 -6.35
C TYR A 119 -4.82 -5.09 -6.24
N SER A 120 -3.90 -5.36 -7.17
CA SER A 120 -3.07 -6.56 -7.16
C SER A 120 -2.10 -6.61 -5.99
N PHE A 121 -1.65 -5.47 -5.46
CA PHE A 121 -0.83 -5.41 -4.25
C PHE A 121 -1.68 -5.60 -3.00
N SER A 122 -2.76 -4.84 -2.89
CA SER A 122 -3.63 -4.82 -1.71
C SER A 122 -4.30 -6.17 -1.45
N ILE A 123 -4.76 -6.89 -2.49
CA ILE A 123 -5.43 -8.17 -2.31
C ILE A 123 -4.52 -9.23 -1.67
N TRP A 124 -3.24 -9.26 -2.06
CA TRP A 124 -2.25 -10.16 -1.46
C TRP A 124 -1.81 -9.68 -0.08
N GLN A 125 -1.58 -8.38 0.09
CA GLN A 125 -1.12 -7.80 1.35
C GLN A 125 -2.10 -8.03 2.49
N TRP A 126 -3.39 -7.90 2.23
CA TRP A 126 -4.43 -8.05 3.24
C TRP A 126 -4.94 -9.49 3.39
N GLY A 127 -4.42 -10.42 2.58
CA GLY A 127 -4.81 -11.83 2.63
C GLY A 127 -6.27 -12.05 2.27
N THR A 128 -6.81 -11.25 1.36
CA THR A 128 -8.18 -11.39 0.88
C THR A 128 -8.35 -12.70 0.11
N ASP A 129 -9.43 -13.41 0.37
CA ASP A 129 -9.73 -14.64 -0.33
C ASP A 129 -9.98 -14.37 -1.82
N ILE A 130 -9.11 -14.90 -2.68
CA ILE A 130 -9.21 -14.75 -4.14
C ILE A 130 -10.56 -15.25 -4.69
N ARG A 131 -11.21 -16.21 -4.00
CA ARG A 131 -12.53 -16.70 -4.38
C ARG A 131 -13.61 -15.64 -4.23
N SER A 132 -13.40 -14.62 -3.39
CA SER A 132 -14.35 -13.51 -3.20
C SER A 132 -14.36 -12.49 -4.33
N ILE A 133 -13.38 -12.54 -5.26
CA ILE A 133 -13.35 -11.66 -6.42
C ILE A 133 -14.60 -11.93 -7.27
N PRO A 134 -15.43 -10.91 -7.55
CA PRO A 134 -16.62 -11.08 -8.39
C PRO A 134 -16.27 -11.54 -9.80
N GLU A 135 -17.18 -12.28 -10.42
CA GLU A 135 -17.07 -12.60 -11.85
C GLU A 135 -17.14 -11.32 -12.69
N THR A 136 -16.45 -11.31 -13.82
CA THR A 136 -16.44 -10.15 -14.75
C THR A 136 -17.84 -9.79 -15.27
N SER A 137 -18.79 -10.72 -15.24
CA SER A 137 -20.20 -10.48 -15.60
C SER A 137 -21.04 -9.82 -14.48
N ALA A 138 -20.48 -9.64 -13.28
CA ALA A 138 -21.21 -9.03 -12.17
C ALA A 138 -21.66 -7.59 -12.47
N SER A 139 -22.60 -7.09 -11.67
CA SER A 139 -23.10 -5.72 -11.81
C SER A 139 -22.01 -4.67 -11.58
N ASP A 140 -22.17 -3.49 -12.13
CA ASP A 140 -21.26 -2.37 -11.93
C ASP A 140 -21.12 -2.01 -10.44
N ASP A 141 -22.20 -2.09 -9.67
CA ASP A 141 -22.17 -1.85 -8.22
C ASP A 141 -21.31 -2.90 -7.52
N THR A 142 -21.51 -4.18 -7.83
CA THR A 142 -20.74 -5.27 -7.22
C THR A 142 -19.25 -5.14 -7.51
N LEU A 143 -18.87 -4.80 -8.74
CA LEU A 143 -17.48 -4.65 -9.12
C LEU A 143 -16.84 -3.45 -8.43
N LEU A 144 -17.53 -2.30 -8.40
CA LEU A 144 -17.01 -1.09 -7.76
C LEU A 144 -16.89 -1.27 -6.25
N ASP A 145 -17.91 -1.81 -5.59
CA ASP A 145 -17.89 -2.04 -4.16
C ASP A 145 -16.73 -2.97 -3.76
N HIS A 146 -16.49 -4.02 -4.54
CA HIS A 146 -15.36 -4.91 -4.29
C HIS A 146 -14.02 -4.21 -4.49
N LEU A 147 -13.83 -3.44 -5.57
CA LEU A 147 -12.63 -2.65 -5.80
C LEU A 147 -12.35 -1.72 -4.62
N LEU A 148 -13.37 -0.98 -4.18
CA LEU A 148 -13.26 -0.01 -3.08
C LEU A 148 -12.98 -0.66 -1.72
N ALA A 149 -13.47 -1.87 -1.49
CA ALA A 149 -13.20 -2.61 -0.27
C ALA A 149 -11.74 -3.08 -0.19
N ILE A 150 -11.07 -3.33 -1.32
CA ILE A 150 -9.69 -3.84 -1.38
C ILE A 150 -8.69 -2.71 -1.51
N SER A 151 -8.91 -1.78 -2.45
CA SER A 151 -7.95 -0.72 -2.82
C SER A 151 -8.64 0.63 -2.99
N GLY A 152 -9.41 1.05 -1.98
CA GLY A 152 -10.13 2.31 -2.00
C GLY A 152 -9.22 3.55 -1.95
N PRO A 153 -9.75 4.74 -2.32
CA PRO A 153 -8.97 5.96 -2.56
C PRO A 153 -8.50 6.69 -1.30
N SER A 154 -8.78 6.18 -0.10
CA SER A 154 -8.46 6.87 1.17
C SER A 154 -6.98 7.18 1.38
N TYR A 155 -6.09 6.44 0.73
CA TYR A 155 -4.64 6.70 0.78
C TYR A 155 -4.22 7.94 -0.01
N PHE A 156 -5.03 8.38 -0.97
CA PHE A 156 -4.70 9.47 -1.91
C PHE A 156 -5.33 10.81 -1.53
N ILE A 157 -6.11 10.89 -0.45
CA ILE A 157 -6.74 12.14 0.00
C ILE A 157 -5.69 13.13 0.50
N VAL A 158 -6.00 14.42 0.36
CA VAL A 158 -5.07 15.53 0.72
C VAL A 158 -4.62 15.45 2.18
N ASP A 159 -5.53 15.10 3.08
CA ASP A 159 -5.27 15.01 4.53
C ASP A 159 -5.02 13.55 4.99
N SER A 160 -4.51 12.70 4.09
CA SER A 160 -4.18 11.33 4.45
C SER A 160 -3.13 11.30 5.58
N PRO A 161 -3.37 10.53 6.66
CA PRO A 161 -2.38 10.37 7.73
C PRO A 161 -1.07 9.71 7.25
N THR A 162 -1.10 9.10 6.06
CA THR A 162 0.08 8.46 5.44
C THR A 162 0.85 9.39 4.51
N LEU A 163 0.43 10.65 4.31
CA LEU A 163 1.09 11.57 3.38
C LEU A 163 2.57 11.78 3.71
N SER A 164 2.92 11.97 4.99
CA SER A 164 4.31 12.14 5.42
C SER A 164 5.17 10.92 5.08
N PHE A 165 4.61 9.73 5.20
CA PHE A 165 5.27 8.49 4.79
C PHE A 165 5.53 8.48 3.27
N PHE A 166 4.54 8.79 2.43
CA PHE A 166 4.72 8.81 0.98
C PHE A 166 5.74 9.85 0.52
N VAL A 167 5.78 11.02 1.18
CA VAL A 167 6.82 12.03 0.92
C VAL A 167 8.21 11.48 1.26
N GLN A 168 8.35 10.81 2.41
CA GLN A 168 9.61 10.19 2.80
C GLN A 168 9.98 9.02 1.86
N ALA A 169 9.04 8.18 1.48
CA ALA A 169 9.28 7.09 0.55
C ALA A 169 9.79 7.60 -0.80
N ALA A 170 9.17 8.64 -1.37
CA ALA A 170 9.58 9.22 -2.64
C ALA A 170 10.96 9.87 -2.62
N ARG A 171 11.41 10.37 -1.46
CA ARG A 171 12.68 11.10 -1.31
C ARG A 171 13.84 10.24 -0.81
N GLU A 172 13.56 9.28 0.08
CA GLU A 172 14.60 8.61 0.87
C GLU A 172 14.51 7.10 0.86
N LEU A 173 13.31 6.53 1.08
CA LEU A 173 13.18 5.11 1.38
C LEU A 173 12.93 4.23 0.16
N GLY A 174 12.37 4.80 -0.90
CA GLY A 174 11.84 4.05 -2.02
C GLY A 174 10.47 3.40 -1.73
N TYR A 175 9.84 2.92 -2.78
CA TYR A 175 8.55 2.23 -2.75
C TYR A 175 8.45 1.28 -3.94
N TYR A 176 7.30 0.67 -4.19
CA TYR A 176 7.05 -0.06 -5.43
C TYR A 176 6.46 0.87 -6.50
N GLY A 177 6.69 0.53 -7.76
CA GLY A 177 5.98 1.12 -8.90
C GLY A 177 4.95 0.14 -9.45
N TYR A 178 4.14 0.56 -10.42
CA TYR A 178 3.17 -0.28 -11.09
C TYR A 178 3.63 -0.65 -12.50
N ASP A 179 3.51 -1.94 -12.86
CA ASP A 179 3.63 -2.34 -14.26
C ASP A 179 2.30 -2.04 -14.98
N ILE A 180 2.32 -1.02 -15.83
CA ILE A 180 1.15 -0.61 -16.61
C ILE A 180 1.06 -1.30 -17.97
N ALA A 181 2.02 -2.15 -18.33
CA ALA A 181 2.03 -2.80 -19.64
C ALA A 181 0.80 -3.67 -19.92
N PRO A 182 0.24 -4.42 -18.95
CA PRO A 182 -0.98 -5.20 -19.15
C PRO A 182 -2.24 -4.35 -19.41
N PHE A 183 -2.20 -3.05 -19.10
CA PHE A 183 -3.37 -2.15 -19.10
C PHE A 183 -3.33 -1.11 -20.25
N LYS A 184 -2.38 -1.22 -21.17
CA LYS A 184 -2.22 -0.31 -22.34
C LYS A 184 -3.02 -0.75 -23.54
#